data_00576fb165d48f2c04aa0138ad09d0f8
#
_entry.id   00576fb165d48f2c04aa0138ad09d0f8
#
_cell.length_a   1.000
_cell.length_b   1.000
_cell.length_c   1.000
_cell.angle_alpha   90.00
_cell.angle_beta   90.00
_cell.angle_gamma   90.00
#
_symmetry.space_group_name_H-M   'P 1'
#
loop_
_entity.id
_entity.type
_entity.pdbx_description
1 polymer ?
#
loop_
_entity_poly.entity_id
_entity_poly.type
_entity_poly.pdbx_seq_one_letter_code
_entity_poly.pdbx_strand_id
1 'polypeptide(L)'
;MECSKCRRAFQKEDRVVAISGSIMGDEHTDCYFFCPVCQLYTVAKWWDNFTGVETENVTGPLSKQEGDALVELIRKCEEPWDKKCRCEAHVAYFRGTLD
;
A
#
# COMPACT_ATOMS: atom_id res chain seq x y z
N MET A 1 10.00 10.54 0.99
CA MET A 1 8.65 10.24 1.48
C MET A 1 8.50 10.73 2.89
N GLU A 2 7.44 11.45 3.19
CA GLU A 2 7.25 12.12 4.46
C GLU A 2 5.90 11.77 5.09
N CYS A 3 5.81 11.84 6.41
CA CYS A 3 4.55 11.70 7.12
C CYS A 3 3.56 12.77 6.65
N SER A 4 2.33 12.37 6.35
CA SER A 4 1.30 13.26 5.83
C SER A 4 0.81 14.30 6.86
N LYS A 5 1.16 14.13 8.13
CA LYS A 5 0.75 15.05 9.20
C LYS A 5 1.91 15.92 9.68
N CYS A 6 3.00 15.30 10.17
CA CYS A 6 4.11 16.04 10.79
C CYS A 6 5.29 16.28 9.86
N ARG A 7 5.26 15.70 8.66
CA ARG A 7 6.29 15.80 7.63
C ARG A 7 7.65 15.22 8.03
N ARG A 8 7.68 14.36 9.05
CA ARG A 8 8.90 13.63 9.37
C ARG A 8 9.28 12.76 8.17
N ALA A 9 10.54 12.82 7.76
CA ALA A 9 11.04 11.99 6.67
C ALA A 9 10.99 10.52 7.08
N PHE A 10 10.39 9.68 6.25
CA PHE A 10 10.37 8.24 6.49
C PHE A 10 11.67 7.60 6.05
N GLN A 11 12.15 6.68 6.88
CA GLN A 11 13.26 5.80 6.54
C GLN A 11 12.70 4.51 5.93
N LYS A 12 13.58 3.70 5.36
CA LYS A 12 13.19 2.40 4.81
C LYS A 12 12.51 1.51 5.85
N GLU A 13 12.98 1.60 7.10
CA GLU A 13 12.47 0.81 8.22
C GLU A 13 11.05 1.21 8.63
N ASP A 14 10.62 2.41 8.27
CA ASP A 14 9.26 2.90 8.59
C ASP A 14 8.19 2.27 7.69
N ARG A 15 8.61 1.65 6.59
CA ARG A 15 7.69 0.92 5.73
C ARG A 15 7.29 -0.40 6.40
N VAL A 16 6.01 -0.55 6.66
CA VAL A 16 5.47 -1.70 7.38
C VAL A 16 5.15 -2.85 6.44
N VAL A 17 4.43 -2.57 5.37
CA VAL A 17 4.05 -3.56 4.35
C VAL A 17 3.90 -2.87 2.99
N ALA A 18 3.90 -3.69 1.95
CA ALA A 18 3.55 -3.27 0.60
C ALA A 18 2.75 -4.39 -0.07
N ILE A 19 1.86 -4.03 -0.96
CA ILE A 19 1.07 -5.00 -1.72
C ILE A 19 0.96 -4.54 -3.17
N SER A 20 1.12 -5.48 -4.10
CA SER A 20 1.01 -5.21 -5.54
C SER A 20 -0.11 -6.03 -6.15
N GLY A 21 -0.80 -5.42 -7.12
CA GLY A 21 -1.87 -6.09 -7.85
C GLY A 21 -1.97 -5.56 -9.27
N SER A 22 -2.57 -6.36 -10.15
CA SER A 22 -2.83 -5.98 -11.54
C SER A 22 -4.31 -5.68 -11.72
N ILE A 23 -4.63 -4.48 -12.19
CA ILE A 23 -6.00 -4.02 -12.40
C ILE A 23 -6.09 -3.46 -13.82
N MET A 24 -6.89 -4.10 -14.66
CA MET A 24 -7.10 -3.69 -16.06
C MET A 24 -5.77 -3.51 -16.82
N GLY A 25 -4.80 -4.38 -16.55
CA GLY A 25 -3.49 -4.34 -17.18
C GLY A 25 -2.49 -3.41 -16.50
N ASP A 26 -2.91 -2.58 -15.57
CA ASP A 26 -2.03 -1.67 -14.83
C ASP A 26 -1.51 -2.35 -13.56
N GLU A 27 -0.24 -2.11 -13.25
CA GLU A 27 0.35 -2.60 -12.01
C GLU A 27 0.20 -1.55 -10.92
N HIS A 28 -0.42 -1.93 -9.80
CA HIS A 28 -0.64 -1.07 -8.64
C HIS A 28 0.15 -1.59 -7.46
N THR A 29 0.83 -0.69 -6.75
CA THR A 29 1.55 -1.04 -5.52
C THR A 29 1.22 -0.01 -4.45
N ASP A 30 0.75 -0.48 -3.30
CA ASP A 30 0.49 0.36 -2.14
C ASP A 30 1.52 0.05 -1.07
N CYS A 31 2.23 1.08 -0.59
CA CYS A 31 3.21 0.97 0.47
C CYS A 31 2.71 1.72 1.71
N TYR A 32 2.75 1.06 2.85
CA TYR A 32 2.27 1.62 4.12
C TYR A 32 3.44 2.01 4.99
N PHE A 33 3.47 3.28 5.40
CA PHE A 33 4.47 3.84 6.29
C PHE A 33 3.80 4.27 7.59
N PHE A 34 4.40 3.92 8.72
CA PHE A 34 3.87 4.28 10.03
C PHE A 34 4.75 5.33 10.70
N CYS A 35 4.13 6.43 11.13
CA CYS A 35 4.84 7.47 11.91
C CYS A 35 4.64 7.19 13.40
N PRO A 36 5.72 6.83 14.13
CA PRO A 36 5.58 6.55 15.56
C PRO A 36 5.28 7.81 16.39
N VAL A 37 5.61 8.98 15.87
CA VAL A 37 5.35 10.25 16.55
C VAL A 37 3.87 10.60 16.51
N CYS A 38 3.26 10.50 15.32
CA CYS A 38 1.83 10.82 15.11
C CYS A 38 0.92 9.64 15.37
N GLN A 39 1.43 8.41 15.44
CA GLN A 39 0.64 7.18 15.52
C GLN A 39 -0.35 7.09 14.35
N LEU A 40 0.10 7.48 13.17
CA LEU A 40 -0.72 7.51 11.94
C LEU A 40 0.03 6.86 10.79
N TYR A 41 -0.73 6.36 9.82
CA TYR A 41 -0.18 5.81 8.59
C TYR A 41 -0.24 6.80 7.45
N THR A 42 0.75 6.72 6.57
CA THR A 42 0.78 7.39 5.27
C THR A 42 0.94 6.31 4.22
N VAL A 43 0.14 6.35 3.16
CA VAL A 43 0.14 5.34 2.11
C VAL A 43 0.66 5.96 0.82
N ALA A 44 1.73 5.39 0.29
CA ALA A 44 2.22 5.74 -1.04
C ALA A 44 1.62 4.77 -2.04
N LYS A 45 0.80 5.27 -2.94
CA LYS A 45 0.16 4.49 -4.00
C LYS A 45 0.89 4.77 -5.29
N TRP A 46 1.49 3.72 -5.84
CA TRP A 46 2.23 3.79 -7.10
C TRP A 46 1.53 2.92 -8.12
N TRP A 47 1.41 3.43 -9.34
CA TRP A 47 0.90 2.60 -10.41
C TRP A 47 1.64 2.88 -11.71
N ASP A 48 1.83 1.81 -12.49
CA ASP A 48 2.46 1.83 -13.80
C ASP A 48 1.45 1.27 -14.79
N ASN A 49 1.06 2.09 -15.76
CA ASN A 49 0.18 1.59 -16.81
C ASN A 49 1.01 0.90 -17.91
N PHE A 50 0.34 0.10 -18.72
CA PHE A 50 1.04 -0.69 -19.74
C PHE A 50 1.71 0.17 -20.83
N THR A 51 1.50 1.48 -20.86
CA THR A 51 2.19 2.39 -21.77
C THR A 51 3.51 2.91 -21.20
N GLY A 52 3.86 2.50 -19.98
CA GLY A 52 5.10 2.87 -19.31
C GLY A 52 5.03 4.17 -18.52
N VAL A 53 3.85 4.76 -18.36
CA VAL A 53 3.68 5.95 -17.53
C VAL A 53 3.52 5.53 -16.08
N GLU A 54 4.40 6.03 -15.23
CA GLU A 54 4.36 5.77 -13.78
C GLU A 54 3.75 6.97 -13.06
N THR A 55 2.87 6.68 -12.10
CA THR A 55 2.24 7.71 -11.28
C THR A 55 2.35 7.32 -9.82
N GLU A 56 2.74 8.28 -8.98
CA GLU A 56 2.79 8.09 -7.55
C GLU A 56 1.83 9.07 -6.87
N ASN A 57 1.06 8.56 -5.92
CA ASN A 57 0.10 9.36 -5.17
C ASN A 57 0.27 9.04 -3.68
N VAL A 58 0.40 10.06 -2.87
CA VAL A 58 0.55 9.89 -1.43
C VAL A 58 -0.77 10.27 -0.75
N THR A 59 -1.33 9.37 0.02
CA THR A 59 -2.60 9.57 0.72
C THR A 59 -2.42 9.39 2.22
N GLY A 60 -3.31 10.00 2.97
CA GLY A 60 -3.33 9.97 4.42
C GLY A 60 -3.62 11.34 5.00
N PRO A 61 -3.58 11.50 6.31
CA PRO A 61 -3.24 10.45 7.29
C PRO A 61 -4.36 9.42 7.45
N LEU A 62 -3.96 8.18 7.67
CA LEU A 62 -4.87 7.09 7.96
C LEU A 62 -4.73 6.75 9.45
N SER A 63 -5.84 6.56 10.16
CA SER A 63 -5.78 6.27 11.58
C SER A 63 -5.03 4.96 11.84
N LYS A 64 -4.46 4.85 13.04
CA LYS A 64 -3.77 3.62 13.43
C LYS A 64 -4.70 2.42 13.33
N GLN A 65 -5.95 2.56 13.76
CA GLN A 65 -6.93 1.48 13.72
C GLN A 65 -7.23 1.02 12.30
N GLU A 66 -7.49 1.96 11.40
CA GLU A 66 -7.76 1.63 9.99
C GLU A 66 -6.53 1.06 9.30
N GLY A 67 -5.37 1.67 9.54
CA GLY A 67 -4.13 1.22 8.95
C GLY A 67 -3.71 -0.15 9.46
N ASP A 68 -3.85 -0.41 10.75
CA ASP A 68 -3.53 -1.71 11.34
C ASP A 68 -4.40 -2.82 10.72
N ALA A 69 -5.68 -2.55 10.49
CA ALA A 69 -6.57 -3.52 9.87
C ALA A 69 -6.13 -3.88 8.45
N LEU A 70 -5.73 -2.88 7.66
CA LEU A 70 -5.25 -3.09 6.31
C LEU A 70 -3.90 -3.80 6.28
N VAL A 71 -3.00 -3.43 7.19
CA VAL A 71 -1.70 -4.09 7.34
C VAL A 71 -1.88 -5.57 7.69
N GLU A 72 -2.79 -5.86 8.61
CA GLU A 72 -3.09 -7.23 9.01
C GLU A 72 -3.63 -8.05 7.85
N LEU A 73 -4.52 -7.46 7.05
CA LEU A 73 -5.06 -8.11 5.85
C LEU A 73 -3.96 -8.43 4.85
N ILE A 74 -3.06 -7.48 4.60
CA ILE A 74 -1.93 -7.68 3.68
C ILE A 74 -1.02 -8.80 4.18
N ARG A 75 -0.77 -8.86 5.48
CA ARG A 75 0.10 -9.89 6.08
C ARG A 75 -0.47 -11.30 6.00
N LYS A 76 -1.76 -11.45 5.75
CA LYS A 76 -2.37 -12.76 5.50
C LYS A 76 -1.99 -13.33 4.13
N CYS A 77 -1.50 -12.49 3.23
CA CYS A 77 -1.01 -12.92 1.93
C CYS A 77 0.45 -13.32 2.05
N GLU A 78 0.80 -14.51 1.55
CA GLU A 78 2.18 -15.00 1.59
C GLU A 78 3.08 -14.31 0.56
N GLU A 79 2.51 -13.79 -0.51
CA GLU A 79 3.24 -13.15 -1.60
C GLU A 79 2.60 -11.80 -1.98
N PRO A 80 2.58 -10.81 -1.07
CA PRO A 80 1.92 -9.55 -1.35
C PRO A 80 2.59 -8.76 -2.48
N TRP A 81 3.87 -9.00 -2.75
CA TRP A 81 4.59 -8.37 -3.85
C TRP A 81 4.22 -8.92 -5.23
N ASP A 82 3.55 -10.07 -5.29
CA ASP A 82 3.21 -10.72 -6.56
C ASP A 82 1.87 -10.19 -7.08
N LYS A 83 1.94 -9.38 -8.13
CA LYS A 83 0.75 -8.80 -8.74
C LYS A 83 -0.21 -9.84 -9.33
N LYS A 84 0.26 -11.07 -9.52
CA LYS A 84 -0.56 -12.18 -10.05
C LYS A 84 -1.22 -13.02 -8.96
N CYS A 85 -0.86 -12.78 -7.71
CA CYS A 85 -1.45 -13.50 -6.59
C CYS A 85 -2.97 -13.24 -6.51
N ARG A 86 -3.74 -14.29 -6.31
CA ARG A 86 -5.20 -14.24 -6.21
C ARG A 86 -5.71 -14.93 -4.96
N CYS A 87 -4.91 -14.93 -3.89
CA CYS A 87 -5.34 -15.46 -2.61
C CYS A 87 -6.50 -14.63 -2.06
N GLU A 88 -7.21 -15.17 -1.08
CA GLU A 88 -8.36 -14.50 -0.48
C GLU A 88 -8.01 -13.10 0.05
N ALA A 89 -6.87 -12.96 0.73
CA ALA A 89 -6.42 -11.68 1.26
C ALA A 89 -6.14 -10.67 0.15
N HIS A 90 -5.48 -11.10 -0.93
CA HIS A 90 -5.16 -10.25 -2.07
C HIS A 90 -6.42 -9.74 -2.76
N VAL A 91 -7.36 -10.64 -3.03
CA VAL A 91 -8.65 -10.29 -3.65
C VAL A 91 -9.45 -9.36 -2.75
N ALA A 92 -9.46 -9.62 -1.44
CA ALA A 92 -10.17 -8.78 -0.47
C ALA A 92 -9.58 -7.38 -0.39
N TYR A 93 -8.27 -7.27 -0.39
CA TYR A 93 -7.61 -5.96 -0.33
C TYR A 93 -7.98 -5.08 -1.53
N PHE A 94 -7.95 -5.64 -2.72
CA PHE A 94 -8.29 -4.91 -3.95
C PHE A 94 -9.78 -4.93 -4.27
N ARG A 95 -10.61 -5.44 -3.36
CA ARG A 95 -12.08 -5.43 -3.46
C ARG A 95 -12.61 -6.07 -4.74
N GLY A 96 -11.96 -7.14 -5.18
CA GLY A 96 -12.37 -7.87 -6.37
C GLY A 96 -12.07 -7.18 -7.70
N THR A 97 -11.23 -6.15 -7.71
CA THR A 97 -10.88 -5.40 -8.92
C THR A 97 -9.71 -6.00 -9.69
N LEU A 98 -9.04 -7.00 -9.13
CA LEU A 98 -7.89 -7.64 -9.79
C LEU A 98 -8.30 -8.34 -11.10
N ASP A 99 -7.40 -8.30 -12.07
CA ASP A 99 -7.56 -8.99 -13.37
C ASP A 99 -7.70 -10.50 -13.22
#